data_8223b8ecb24c40c717d651b60556008e
#
_entry.id   8223b8ecb24c40c717d651b60556008e
#
_cell.length_a   1.000
_cell.length_b   1.000
_cell.length_c   1.000
_cell.angle_alpha   90.00
_cell.angle_beta   90.00
_cell.angle_gamma   90.00
#
_symmetry.space_group_name_H-M   'P 1'
#
loop_
_entity.id
_entity.type
_entity.pdbx_description
1 polymer ?
#
loop_
_entity_poly.entity_id
_entity_poly.type
_entity_poly.pdbx_seq_one_letter_code
_entity_poly.pdbx_strand_id
1 'polypeptide(L)'
;MLKQIEGSQAVAQAVALSRPEVISAYPITPQTHIVEDLGMMVKSGELSPCEFLLVESEFGALSACIGSSAAGARSYTATSSQGMLFMMEAVYNASGMGLPIVMTVGNRAIGAPINIWNDWSDSMSARDAGWIQLFVETNQEAVDVHIQAFKLAEELSMPVMVCMDGFILTRSEERRVGKECRSRW
;
A
#
# COMPACT_ATOMS: atom_id res chain seq x y z
N MET A 1 -15.36 10.87 -14.86
CA MET A 1 -16.40 9.86 -15.07
C MET A 1 -16.64 9.17 -13.73
N LEU A 2 -17.87 9.14 -13.22
CA LEU A 2 -18.20 8.40 -12.00
C LEU A 2 -18.16 6.91 -12.32
N LYS A 3 -17.45 6.13 -11.51
CA LYS A 3 -17.36 4.68 -11.63
C LYS A 3 -17.63 4.05 -10.27
N GLN A 4 -18.46 3.04 -10.23
CA GLN A 4 -18.74 2.26 -9.03
C GLN A 4 -17.80 1.05 -9.04
N ILE A 5 -16.88 1.02 -8.08
CA ILE A 5 -15.89 -0.05 -7.92
C ILE A 5 -15.64 -0.30 -6.44
N GLU A 6 -15.15 -1.48 -6.10
CA GLU A 6 -14.71 -1.76 -4.74
C GLU A 6 -13.51 -0.89 -4.33
N GLY A 7 -13.41 -0.59 -3.05
CA GLY A 7 -12.32 0.25 -2.54
C GLY A 7 -10.93 -0.34 -2.76
N SER A 8 -10.78 -1.68 -2.66
CA SER A 8 -9.54 -2.37 -3.01
C SER A 8 -9.13 -2.12 -4.47
N GLN A 9 -10.08 -2.17 -5.41
CA GLN A 9 -9.85 -1.86 -6.82
C GLN A 9 -9.51 -0.39 -7.04
N ALA A 10 -10.15 0.51 -6.28
CA ALA A 10 -9.87 1.94 -6.35
C ALA A 10 -8.42 2.23 -5.94
N VAL A 11 -7.97 1.61 -4.84
CA VAL A 11 -6.57 1.71 -4.37
C VAL A 11 -5.60 1.11 -5.41
N ALA A 12 -5.88 -0.08 -5.94
CA ALA A 12 -5.04 -0.69 -6.97
C ALA A 12 -4.89 0.21 -8.20
N GLN A 13 -5.99 0.87 -8.65
CA GLN A 13 -5.94 1.83 -9.74
C GLN A 13 -5.12 3.09 -9.39
N ALA A 14 -5.22 3.61 -8.16
CA ALA A 14 -4.42 4.74 -7.70
C ALA A 14 -2.92 4.42 -7.68
N VAL A 15 -2.57 3.24 -7.17
CA VAL A 15 -1.19 2.73 -7.19
C VAL A 15 -0.69 2.57 -8.63
N ALA A 16 -1.49 1.96 -9.52
CA ALA A 16 -1.13 1.80 -10.93
C ALA A 16 -0.93 3.15 -11.64
N LEU A 17 -1.75 4.17 -11.35
CA LEU A 17 -1.58 5.54 -11.86
C LEU A 17 -0.27 6.17 -11.39
N SER A 18 0.24 5.79 -10.24
CA SER A 18 1.52 6.25 -9.70
C SER A 18 2.72 5.54 -10.33
N ARG A 19 2.48 4.52 -11.16
CA ARG A 19 3.48 3.78 -11.95
C ARG A 19 4.65 3.24 -11.10
N PRO A 20 4.39 2.36 -10.12
CA PRO A 20 5.47 1.65 -9.47
C PRO A 20 6.21 0.77 -10.49
N GLU A 21 7.53 0.67 -10.33
CA GLU A 21 8.38 -0.18 -11.17
C GLU A 21 8.54 -1.58 -10.57
N VAL A 22 8.41 -1.66 -9.24
CA VAL A 22 8.44 -2.93 -8.51
C VAL A 22 7.30 -2.97 -7.51
N ILE A 23 6.52 -4.04 -7.58
CA ILE A 23 5.52 -4.39 -6.58
C ILE A 23 5.93 -5.72 -5.97
N SER A 24 6.17 -5.75 -4.66
CA SER A 24 6.45 -7.00 -3.98
C SER A 24 5.46 -7.19 -2.85
N ALA A 25 4.82 -8.36 -2.80
CA ALA A 25 3.77 -8.61 -1.83
C ALA A 25 3.67 -10.07 -1.40
N TYR A 26 3.11 -10.24 -0.20
CA TYR A 26 2.60 -11.51 0.31
C TYR A 26 1.12 -11.30 0.66
N PRO A 27 0.19 -12.10 0.11
CA PRO A 27 -1.23 -11.89 0.32
C PRO A 27 -1.65 -12.12 1.76
N ILE A 28 -2.33 -11.15 2.37
CA ILE A 28 -2.95 -11.25 3.69
C ILE A 28 -4.28 -10.50 3.69
N THR A 29 -5.34 -11.10 4.22
CA THR A 29 -6.65 -10.44 4.33
C THR A 29 -6.56 -9.25 5.30
N PRO A 30 -7.13 -8.07 4.95
CA PRO A 30 -8.04 -7.78 3.84
C PRO A 30 -7.39 -7.16 2.59
N GLN A 31 -6.09 -6.95 2.55
CA GLN A 31 -5.40 -6.30 1.43
C GLN A 31 -5.22 -7.20 0.18
N THR A 32 -5.53 -8.48 0.26
CA THR A 32 -5.30 -9.47 -0.82
C THR A 32 -5.83 -8.99 -2.17
N HIS A 33 -7.04 -8.42 -2.23
CA HIS A 33 -7.64 -7.96 -3.49
C HIS A 33 -6.86 -6.82 -4.14
N ILE A 34 -6.24 -5.93 -3.37
CA ILE A 34 -5.37 -4.86 -3.90
C ILE A 34 -4.18 -5.48 -4.66
N VAL A 35 -3.55 -6.47 -4.04
CA VAL A 35 -2.38 -7.16 -4.61
C VAL A 35 -2.76 -7.99 -5.82
N GLU A 36 -3.88 -8.70 -5.77
CA GLU A 36 -4.38 -9.51 -6.91
C GLU A 36 -4.70 -8.63 -8.12
N ASP A 37 -5.40 -7.50 -7.92
CA ASP A 37 -5.72 -6.55 -8.99
C ASP A 37 -4.45 -5.96 -9.63
N LEU A 38 -3.47 -5.56 -8.82
CA LEU A 38 -2.18 -5.09 -9.33
C LEU A 38 -1.44 -6.16 -10.10
N GLY A 39 -1.42 -7.41 -9.62
CA GLY A 39 -0.84 -8.54 -10.32
C GLY A 39 -1.51 -8.82 -11.66
N MET A 40 -2.85 -8.69 -11.75
CA MET A 40 -3.58 -8.79 -13.01
C MET A 40 -3.24 -7.65 -13.98
N MET A 41 -3.10 -6.40 -13.50
CA MET A 41 -2.72 -5.25 -14.33
C MET A 41 -1.30 -5.40 -14.90
N VAL A 42 -0.35 -5.93 -14.12
CA VAL A 42 1.00 -6.23 -14.61
C VAL A 42 0.95 -7.33 -15.66
N LYS A 43 0.25 -8.44 -15.37
CA LYS A 43 0.14 -9.58 -16.30
C LYS A 43 -0.56 -9.22 -17.60
N SER A 44 -1.54 -8.33 -17.58
CA SER A 44 -2.25 -7.85 -18.78
C SER A 44 -1.45 -6.83 -19.59
N GLY A 45 -0.37 -6.28 -19.04
CA GLY A 45 0.40 -5.19 -19.64
C GLY A 45 -0.21 -3.80 -19.43
N GLU A 46 -1.30 -3.68 -18.66
CA GLU A 46 -1.91 -2.39 -18.30
C GLU A 46 -0.97 -1.56 -17.43
N LEU A 47 -0.25 -2.21 -16.52
CA LEU A 47 0.80 -1.63 -15.71
C LEU A 47 2.16 -2.13 -16.21
N SER A 48 2.76 -1.39 -17.15
CA SER A 48 4.05 -1.70 -17.77
C SER A 48 4.86 -0.41 -17.98
N PRO A 49 6.21 -0.41 -17.74
CA PRO A 49 6.96 -1.53 -17.16
C PRO A 49 6.77 -1.62 -15.64
N CYS A 50 6.53 -2.82 -15.14
CA CYS A 50 6.46 -3.10 -13.70
C CYS A 50 6.76 -4.58 -13.45
N GLU A 51 7.62 -4.87 -12.49
CA GLU A 51 7.88 -6.22 -12.01
C GLU A 51 7.00 -6.53 -10.79
N PHE A 52 6.25 -7.64 -10.87
CA PHE A 52 5.40 -8.10 -9.78
C PHE A 52 6.02 -9.35 -9.13
N LEU A 53 6.41 -9.22 -7.87
CA LEU A 53 7.07 -10.27 -7.09
C LEU A 53 6.12 -10.81 -6.02
N LEU A 54 5.65 -12.04 -6.21
CA LEU A 54 4.96 -12.77 -5.15
C LEU A 54 6.00 -13.57 -4.38
N VAL A 55 6.13 -13.26 -3.10
CA VAL A 55 7.18 -13.81 -2.22
C VAL A 55 6.56 -14.69 -1.13
N GLU A 56 7.39 -15.36 -0.37
CA GLU A 56 6.96 -16.34 0.65
C GLU A 56 6.62 -15.75 2.03
N SER A 57 6.85 -14.44 2.21
CA SER A 57 6.54 -13.78 3.49
C SER A 57 6.44 -12.26 3.35
N GLU A 58 5.79 -11.61 4.30
CA GLU A 58 5.71 -10.15 4.37
C GLU A 58 7.10 -9.52 4.58
N PHE A 59 7.96 -10.18 5.37
CA PHE A 59 9.34 -9.76 5.56
C PHE A 59 10.11 -9.77 4.22
N GLY A 60 9.94 -10.84 3.44
CA GLY A 60 10.52 -10.96 2.11
C GLY A 60 10.00 -9.88 1.16
N ALA A 61 8.69 -9.56 1.24
CA ALA A 61 8.07 -8.53 0.41
C ALA A 61 8.69 -7.15 0.63
N LEU A 62 8.77 -6.71 1.88
CA LEU A 62 9.38 -5.41 2.19
C LEU A 62 10.90 -5.41 1.93
N SER A 63 11.58 -6.52 2.17
CA SER A 63 13.02 -6.65 1.86
C SER A 63 13.31 -6.50 0.36
N ALA A 64 12.47 -7.06 -0.50
CA ALA A 64 12.56 -6.86 -1.94
C ALA A 64 12.29 -5.40 -2.34
N CYS A 65 11.32 -4.73 -1.71
CA CYS A 65 11.08 -3.29 -1.90
C CYS A 65 12.28 -2.44 -1.45
N ILE A 66 12.94 -2.80 -0.35
CA ILE A 66 14.16 -2.13 0.12
C ILE A 66 15.27 -2.24 -0.95
N GLY A 67 15.51 -3.45 -1.45
CA GLY A 67 16.53 -3.68 -2.48
C GLY A 67 16.24 -2.93 -3.78
N SER A 68 15.00 -2.98 -4.26
CA SER A 68 14.59 -2.29 -5.49
C SER A 68 14.60 -0.76 -5.33
N SER A 69 14.13 -0.24 -4.20
CA SER A 69 14.15 1.20 -3.91
C SER A 69 15.58 1.73 -3.77
N ALA A 70 16.48 0.98 -3.13
CA ALA A 70 17.91 1.31 -3.04
C ALA A 70 18.60 1.33 -4.42
N ALA A 71 18.07 0.53 -5.38
CA ALA A 71 18.52 0.56 -6.78
C ALA A 71 17.89 1.69 -7.61
N GLY A 72 17.01 2.50 -7.01
CA GLY A 72 16.36 3.65 -7.64
C GLY A 72 14.99 3.37 -8.25
N ALA A 73 14.42 2.18 -8.06
CA ALA A 73 13.09 1.84 -8.56
C ALA A 73 11.99 2.32 -7.61
N ARG A 74 10.90 2.84 -8.17
CA ARG A 74 9.68 3.14 -7.42
C ARG A 74 9.01 1.87 -6.94
N SER A 75 9.00 1.66 -5.63
CA SER A 75 8.62 0.40 -5.00
C SER A 75 7.36 0.50 -4.17
N TYR A 76 6.54 -0.54 -4.24
CA TYR A 76 5.27 -0.62 -3.51
C TYR A 76 5.07 -2.01 -2.89
N THR A 77 4.46 -2.00 -1.70
CA THR A 77 3.96 -3.21 -1.02
C THR A 77 2.64 -2.95 -0.33
N ALA A 78 1.99 -4.01 0.14
CA ALA A 78 0.79 -3.92 0.96
C ALA A 78 0.79 -5.02 2.03
N THR A 79 0.27 -4.70 3.21
CA THR A 79 0.19 -5.64 4.33
C THR A 79 -1.01 -5.35 5.24
N SER A 80 -1.15 -6.17 6.27
CA SER A 80 -2.19 -6.05 7.32
C SER A 80 -1.74 -6.79 8.58
N SER A 81 -2.21 -6.36 9.75
CA SER A 81 -2.20 -7.14 11.00
C SER A 81 -0.82 -7.78 11.32
N GLN A 82 -0.79 -9.10 11.48
CA GLN A 82 0.44 -9.85 11.78
C GLN A 82 1.53 -9.67 10.73
N GLY A 83 1.17 -9.42 9.47
CA GLY A 83 2.14 -9.14 8.41
C GLY A 83 2.96 -7.89 8.70
N MET A 84 2.33 -6.83 9.25
CA MET A 84 3.05 -5.64 9.70
C MET A 84 4.07 -5.98 10.80
N LEU A 85 3.68 -6.79 11.78
CA LEU A 85 4.60 -7.21 12.85
C LEU A 85 5.73 -8.09 12.33
N PHE A 86 5.43 -8.97 11.37
CA PHE A 86 6.44 -9.87 10.83
C PHE A 86 7.52 -9.14 10.02
N MET A 87 7.18 -8.01 9.37
CA MET A 87 8.15 -7.20 8.63
C MET A 87 8.81 -6.08 9.45
N MET A 88 8.58 -6.01 10.76
CA MET A 88 8.96 -4.84 11.58
C MET A 88 10.44 -4.46 11.49
N GLU A 89 11.36 -5.44 11.47
CA GLU A 89 12.80 -5.15 11.28
C GLU A 89 13.05 -4.43 9.94
N ALA A 90 12.43 -4.92 8.86
CA ALA A 90 12.55 -4.30 7.54
C ALA A 90 11.90 -2.90 7.52
N VAL A 91 10.83 -2.68 8.29
CA VAL A 91 10.18 -1.36 8.44
C VAL A 91 11.16 -0.35 9.01
N TYR A 92 11.88 -0.67 10.10
CA TYR A 92 12.91 0.19 10.65
C TYR A 92 14.09 0.40 9.69
N ASN A 93 14.49 -0.64 8.97
CA ASN A 93 15.58 -0.54 8.00
C ASN A 93 15.25 0.40 6.84
N ALA A 94 14.03 0.31 6.30
CA ALA A 94 13.59 1.18 5.20
C ALA A 94 13.65 2.66 5.56
N SER A 95 13.18 3.03 6.74
CA SER A 95 13.24 4.42 7.24
C SER A 95 14.67 4.85 7.58
N GLY A 96 15.44 3.99 8.22
CA GLY A 96 16.85 4.25 8.55
C GLY A 96 17.73 4.48 7.32
N MET A 97 17.37 3.87 6.19
CA MET A 97 18.04 4.06 4.89
C MET A 97 17.47 5.23 4.06
N GLY A 98 16.37 5.85 4.51
CA GLY A 98 15.74 6.95 3.78
C GLY A 98 15.15 6.55 2.43
N LEU A 99 14.52 5.36 2.35
CA LEU A 99 14.03 4.81 1.08
C LEU A 99 12.59 5.23 0.79
N PRO A 100 12.30 5.80 -0.40
CA PRO A 100 10.97 6.22 -0.79
C PRO A 100 10.08 5.02 -1.19
N ILE A 101 9.64 4.27 -0.21
CA ILE A 101 8.75 3.12 -0.39
C ILE A 101 7.33 3.52 0.01
N VAL A 102 6.34 3.15 -0.77
CA VAL A 102 4.93 3.31 -0.40
C VAL A 102 4.33 1.97 -0.02
N MET A 103 3.63 1.94 1.10
CA MET A 103 2.96 0.73 1.60
C MET A 103 1.50 1.02 1.92
N THR A 104 0.60 0.15 1.49
CA THR A 104 -0.79 0.14 1.99
C THR A 104 -0.90 -0.77 3.20
N VAL A 105 -1.50 -0.24 4.27
CA VAL A 105 -1.86 -1.04 5.44
C VAL A 105 -3.38 -1.15 5.51
N GLY A 106 -3.91 -2.33 5.16
CA GLY A 106 -5.32 -2.65 5.39
C GLY A 106 -5.51 -3.01 6.86
N ASN A 107 -5.81 -2.00 7.70
CA ASN A 107 -5.79 -2.12 9.14
C ASN A 107 -6.72 -3.23 9.65
N ARG A 108 -6.19 -4.10 10.48
CA ARG A 108 -6.87 -5.21 11.13
C ARG A 108 -6.20 -5.52 12.47
N ALA A 109 -6.98 -5.92 13.48
CA ALA A 109 -6.49 -6.31 14.79
C ALA A 109 -5.34 -7.32 14.74
N ILE A 110 -4.37 -7.16 15.63
CA ILE A 110 -3.25 -8.07 15.80
C ILE A 110 -3.62 -9.17 16.77
N GLY A 111 -3.20 -10.42 16.45
CA GLY A 111 -3.20 -11.54 17.39
C GLY A 111 -4.57 -12.00 17.83
N ALA A 112 -4.61 -12.67 19.01
CA ALA A 112 -5.83 -13.20 19.57
C ALA A 112 -6.38 -12.32 20.71
N PRO A 113 -7.69 -12.00 20.69
CA PRO A 113 -8.66 -12.36 19.67
C PRO A 113 -8.52 -11.50 18.42
N ILE A 114 -8.41 -12.15 17.27
CA ILE A 114 -8.43 -11.48 15.99
C ILE A 114 -9.87 -11.09 15.63
N ASN A 115 -10.06 -9.90 15.05
CA ASN A 115 -11.35 -9.48 14.50
C ASN A 115 -11.14 -8.77 13.15
N ILE A 116 -12.21 -8.73 12.37
CA ILE A 116 -12.20 -8.13 11.02
C ILE A 116 -12.60 -6.66 10.99
N TRP A 117 -13.04 -6.13 12.13
CA TRP A 117 -13.45 -4.73 12.26
C TRP A 117 -12.25 -3.81 12.33
N ASN A 118 -12.51 -2.53 12.16
CA ASN A 118 -11.50 -1.50 12.22
C ASN A 118 -10.67 -1.57 13.51
N ASP A 119 -9.37 -1.73 13.35
CA ASP A 119 -8.40 -1.76 14.44
C ASP A 119 -7.04 -1.28 13.91
N TRP A 120 -6.47 -0.31 14.58
CA TRP A 120 -5.22 0.36 14.19
C TRP A 120 -3.97 -0.20 14.88
N SER A 121 -4.11 -1.26 15.64
CA SER A 121 -2.98 -1.82 16.42
C SER A 121 -1.80 -2.21 15.55
N ASP A 122 -2.04 -2.65 14.31
CA ASP A 122 -0.99 -3.00 13.35
C ASP A 122 -0.16 -1.77 12.92
N SER A 123 -0.76 -0.71 12.41
CA SER A 123 -0.04 0.52 12.05
C SER A 123 0.51 1.24 13.26
N MET A 124 -0.20 1.25 14.40
CA MET A 124 0.27 1.87 15.64
C MET A 124 1.50 1.15 16.23
N SER A 125 1.68 -0.15 15.97
CA SER A 125 2.90 -0.86 16.36
C SER A 125 4.15 -0.31 15.71
N ALA A 126 4.03 0.33 14.54
CA ALA A 126 5.11 0.94 13.77
C ALA A 126 5.23 2.48 13.97
N ARG A 127 4.52 3.07 14.94
CA ARG A 127 4.50 4.54 15.15
C ARG A 127 5.88 5.16 15.34
N ASP A 128 6.81 4.42 15.95
CA ASP A 128 8.16 4.88 16.26
C ASP A 128 9.20 4.46 15.19
N ALA A 129 8.73 3.82 14.09
CA ALA A 129 9.61 3.25 13.06
C ALA A 129 10.09 4.27 12.01
N GLY A 130 9.73 5.55 12.12
CA GLY A 130 10.20 6.59 11.21
C GLY A 130 9.48 6.64 9.86
N TRP A 131 8.34 5.98 9.72
CA TRP A 131 7.46 6.07 8.56
C TRP A 131 6.47 7.20 8.70
N ILE A 132 6.17 7.88 7.60
CA ILE A 132 5.01 8.78 7.53
C ILE A 132 3.76 7.92 7.46
N GLN A 133 2.85 8.08 8.42
CA GLN A 133 1.58 7.36 8.46
C GLN A 133 0.44 8.28 8.07
N LEU A 134 -0.26 7.95 6.99
CA LEU A 134 -1.40 8.71 6.47
C LEU A 134 -2.67 7.86 6.65
N PHE A 135 -3.59 8.34 7.48
CA PHE A 135 -4.84 7.65 7.78
C PHE A 135 -5.97 8.22 6.92
N VAL A 136 -6.76 7.35 6.31
CA VAL A 136 -7.84 7.73 5.41
C VAL A 136 -9.20 7.22 5.91
N GLU A 137 -10.24 8.01 5.71
CA GLU A 137 -11.61 7.72 6.19
C GLU A 137 -12.56 7.28 5.06
N THR A 138 -12.26 7.65 3.83
CA THR A 138 -13.11 7.36 2.66
C THR A 138 -12.30 6.73 1.53
N ASN A 139 -12.97 6.02 0.62
CA ASN A 139 -12.33 5.44 -0.55
C ASN A 139 -11.76 6.50 -1.49
N GLN A 140 -12.40 7.68 -1.59
CA GLN A 140 -11.86 8.79 -2.38
C GLN A 140 -10.57 9.33 -1.78
N GLU A 141 -10.52 9.49 -0.46
CA GLU A 141 -9.26 9.85 0.22
C GLU A 141 -8.19 8.78 0.04
N ALA A 142 -8.56 7.50 0.11
CA ALA A 142 -7.61 6.42 -0.13
C ALA A 142 -6.96 6.54 -1.52
N VAL A 143 -7.75 6.85 -2.57
CA VAL A 143 -7.23 7.09 -3.92
C VAL A 143 -6.31 8.32 -3.96
N ASP A 144 -6.77 9.44 -3.45
CA ASP A 144 -6.05 10.72 -3.51
C ASP A 144 -4.74 10.66 -2.70
N VAL A 145 -4.80 10.06 -1.52
CA VAL A 145 -3.65 9.95 -0.60
C VAL A 145 -2.60 8.96 -1.13
N HIS A 146 -2.99 7.85 -1.79
CA HIS A 146 -2.01 6.96 -2.40
C HIS A 146 -1.18 7.67 -3.47
N ILE A 147 -1.79 8.48 -4.33
CA ILE A 147 -1.06 9.26 -5.33
C ILE A 147 -0.12 10.27 -4.65
N GLN A 148 -0.59 10.93 -3.60
CA GLN A 148 0.22 11.88 -2.82
C GLN A 148 1.36 11.19 -2.08
N ALA A 149 1.14 9.97 -1.58
CA ALA A 149 2.13 9.21 -0.82
C ALA A 149 3.40 8.93 -1.65
N PHE A 150 3.27 8.58 -2.93
CA PHE A 150 4.44 8.39 -3.79
C PHE A 150 5.24 9.68 -3.97
N LYS A 151 4.56 10.80 -4.22
CA LYS A 151 5.22 12.10 -4.34
C LYS A 151 5.90 12.50 -3.03
N LEU A 152 5.20 12.35 -1.91
CA LEU A 152 5.72 12.68 -0.59
C LEU A 152 6.95 11.82 -0.23
N ALA A 153 6.89 10.52 -0.50
CA ALA A 153 7.99 9.61 -0.24
C ALA A 153 9.26 10.01 -1.02
N GLU A 154 9.11 10.33 -2.30
CA GLU A 154 10.22 10.73 -3.17
C GLU A 154 10.80 12.10 -2.82
N GLU A 155 9.95 13.10 -2.54
CA GLU A 155 10.41 14.44 -2.18
C GLU A 155 11.15 14.47 -0.84
N LEU A 156 10.73 13.66 0.12
CA LEU A 156 11.32 13.64 1.46
C LEU A 156 12.39 12.55 1.64
N SER A 157 12.54 11.63 0.68
CA SER A 157 13.35 10.42 0.83
C SER A 157 12.98 9.64 2.11
N MET A 158 11.70 9.43 2.30
CA MET A 158 11.15 8.73 3.47
C MET A 158 10.07 7.74 3.04
N PRO A 159 9.96 6.59 3.72
CA PRO A 159 8.88 5.67 3.44
C PRO A 159 7.54 6.18 3.99
N VAL A 160 6.47 5.90 3.25
CA VAL A 160 5.11 6.33 3.57
C VAL A 160 4.18 5.13 3.62
N MET A 161 3.37 5.02 4.67
CA MET A 161 2.29 4.06 4.73
C MET A 161 0.93 4.76 4.69
N VAL A 162 0.05 4.27 3.83
CA VAL A 162 -1.35 4.68 3.78
C VAL A 162 -2.17 3.64 4.54
N CYS A 163 -2.74 4.08 5.65
CA CYS A 163 -3.49 3.26 6.59
C CYS A 163 -4.98 3.42 6.31
N MET A 164 -5.64 2.34 5.94
CA MET A 164 -7.06 2.33 5.62
C MET A 164 -7.78 1.23 6.39
N ASP A 165 -9.05 1.47 6.72
CA ASP A 165 -9.87 0.44 7.34
C ASP A 165 -9.91 -0.82 6.47
N GLY A 166 -9.51 -1.92 7.06
CA GLY A 166 -9.42 -3.19 6.35
C GLY A 166 -10.76 -3.85 6.05
N PHE A 167 -11.85 -3.45 6.69
CA PHE A 167 -13.16 -4.06 6.47
C PHE A 167 -14.07 -3.18 5.63
N ILE A 168 -14.27 -1.92 6.05
CA ILE A 168 -15.20 -1.01 5.39
C ILE A 168 -14.62 -0.50 4.07
N LEU A 169 -13.41 0.08 4.11
CA LEU A 169 -12.84 0.74 2.93
C LEU A 169 -12.41 -0.23 1.83
N THR A 170 -11.99 -1.45 2.16
CA THR A 170 -11.63 -2.42 1.10
C THR A 170 -12.83 -2.96 0.34
N ARG A 171 -14.03 -2.96 0.96
CA ARG A 171 -15.25 -3.58 0.42
C ARG A 171 -16.34 -2.60 0.04
N SER A 172 -16.27 -1.35 0.51
CA SER A 172 -17.26 -0.34 0.13
C SER A 172 -17.06 0.12 -1.31
N GLU A 173 -18.15 0.52 -1.95
CA GLU A 173 -18.13 0.99 -3.32
C GLU A 173 -17.70 2.45 -3.40
N GLU A 174 -16.79 2.77 -4.33
CA GLU A 174 -16.37 4.14 -4.60
C GLU A 174 -17.12 4.69 -5.82
N ARG A 175 -17.50 5.95 -5.74
CA ARG A 175 -18.24 6.63 -6.82
C ARG A 175 -17.37 7.48 -7.75
N ARG A 176 -16.10 7.73 -7.38
CA ARG A 176 -15.21 8.63 -8.12
C ARG A 176 -13.80 8.08 -8.21
N VAL A 177 -13.55 7.32 -9.24
CA VAL A 177 -12.17 7.08 -9.71
C VAL A 177 -12.05 7.67 -11.10
N GLY A 178 -11.20 8.65 -11.30
CA GLY A 178 -11.08 9.25 -12.62
C GLY A 178 -10.02 10.36 -12.75
N LYS A 179 -10.00 10.94 -13.93
CA LYS A 179 -9.05 11.98 -14.36
C LYS A 179 -9.00 13.24 -13.47
N GLU A 180 -9.94 13.38 -12.53
CA GLU A 180 -10.02 14.53 -11.63
C GLU A 180 -8.86 14.56 -10.62
N CYS A 181 -8.29 13.39 -10.29
CA CYS A 181 -7.05 13.34 -9.50
C CYS A 181 -5.83 13.91 -10.22
N ARG A 182 -5.86 13.96 -11.57
CA ARG A 182 -4.76 14.51 -12.38
C ARG A 182 -4.76 16.04 -12.48
N SER A 183 -5.87 16.71 -12.18
CA SER A 183 -6.04 18.15 -12.42
C SER A 183 -5.69 19.02 -11.21
N ARG A 184 -5.36 18.45 -10.07
CA ARG A 184 -5.05 19.18 -8.83
C ARG A 184 -3.57 19.20 -8.44
N TRP A 185 -2.69 18.67 -9.33
CA TRP A 185 -1.23 18.57 -9.08
C TRP A 185 -0.40 19.09 -10.26
#